data_e658ad95349d582c9040e4bee2ff65ba
#
_entry.id   e658ad95349d582c9040e4bee2ff65ba
#
_cell.length_a   1.000
_cell.length_b   1.000
_cell.length_c   1.000
_cell.angle_alpha   90.00
_cell.angle_beta   90.00
_cell.angle_gamma   90.00
#
_symmetry.space_group_name_H-M   'P 1'
#
loop_
_entity.id
_entity.type
_entity.pdbx_description
1 polymer ?
#
loop_
_entity_poly.entity_id
_entity_poly.type
_entity_poly.pdbx_seq_one_letter_code
_entity_poly.pdbx_strand_id
1 'polypeptide(L)'
;CIRDSSCWIVWDKCNGDTKWADCELAWTSFNTAVRKFAFMWNGMLQGKNIEEGWIMQGKKHLNEKRIHPTQKPVALYAWILKNYAQPGWKLLDTHTGSASSLIAFADAGYDYVAFEKDIGYYSEYLHRLQEHRSQITLFDCGVERV
;
A
#
# COMPACT_ATOMS: atom_id res chain seq x y z
N CYS A 1 21.72 -12.02 6.72
CA CYS A 1 20.77 -13.07 7.10
C CYS A 1 19.48 -12.46 7.67
N ILE A 2 18.31 -13.05 7.40
CA ILE A 2 17.01 -12.56 7.91
C ILE A 2 16.97 -12.43 9.44
N ARG A 3 17.79 -13.23 10.14
CA ARG A 3 17.87 -13.22 11.62
C ARG A 3 18.60 -12.00 12.20
N ASP A 4 19.33 -11.26 11.40
CA ASP A 4 20.23 -10.20 11.88
C ASP A 4 19.62 -8.79 11.79
N SER A 5 18.37 -8.68 11.32
CA SER A 5 17.69 -7.39 11.30
C SER A 5 17.11 -7.05 12.67
N SER A 6 17.40 -5.86 13.15
CA SER A 6 16.76 -5.27 14.33
C SER A 6 15.41 -4.62 13.99
N CYS A 7 15.18 -4.29 12.72
CA CYS A 7 14.00 -3.60 12.27
C CYS A 7 13.06 -4.53 11.49
N TRP A 8 11.94 -4.88 12.11
CA TRP A 8 10.81 -5.50 11.46
C TRP A 8 9.66 -4.49 11.33
N ILE A 9 8.95 -4.55 10.21
CA ILE A 9 7.67 -3.87 10.08
C ILE A 9 6.57 -4.88 10.39
N VAL A 10 5.68 -4.52 11.29
CA VAL A 10 4.49 -5.31 11.64
C VAL A 10 3.28 -4.60 11.07
N TRP A 11 2.60 -5.23 10.14
CA TRP A 11 1.29 -4.76 9.72
C TRP A 11 0.21 -5.43 10.56
N ASP A 12 -0.30 -4.70 11.55
CA ASP A 12 -1.44 -5.09 12.37
C ASP A 12 -2.73 -4.89 11.56
N LYS A 13 -3.47 -5.97 11.34
CA LYS A 13 -4.69 -5.97 10.52
C LYS A 13 -5.92 -5.52 11.26
N CYS A 14 -5.81 -5.24 12.56
CA CYS A 14 -6.93 -4.84 13.43
C CYS A 14 -8.12 -5.81 13.36
N ASN A 15 -7.84 -7.12 13.24
CA ASN A 15 -8.87 -8.14 13.01
C ASN A 15 -9.69 -8.52 14.24
N GLY A 16 -9.28 -8.09 15.46
CA GLY A 16 -9.89 -8.55 16.70
C GLY A 16 -9.80 -10.07 16.88
N ASP A 17 -10.79 -10.66 17.51
CA ASP A 17 -10.85 -12.11 17.79
C ASP A 17 -11.34 -12.94 16.59
N THR A 18 -10.75 -12.77 15.43
CA THR A 18 -11.06 -13.58 14.25
C THR A 18 -10.07 -14.75 14.10
N LYS A 19 -10.42 -15.75 13.29
CA LYS A 19 -9.50 -16.86 12.94
C LYS A 19 -8.47 -16.49 11.87
N TRP A 20 -8.45 -15.27 11.39
CA TRP A 20 -7.47 -14.80 10.41
C TRP A 20 -6.23 -14.27 11.12
N ALA A 21 -5.10 -14.29 10.45
CA ALA A 21 -3.85 -13.78 11.00
C ALA A 21 -3.98 -12.32 11.43
N ASP A 22 -3.55 -12.02 12.66
CA ASP A 22 -3.63 -10.68 13.25
C ASP A 22 -2.71 -9.68 12.57
N CYS A 23 -1.57 -10.15 12.06
CA CYS A 23 -0.58 -9.30 11.44
C CYS A 23 0.17 -10.00 10.30
N GLU A 24 0.88 -9.21 9.52
CA GLU A 24 1.95 -9.65 8.63
C GLU A 24 3.26 -9.00 9.03
N LEU A 25 4.37 -9.73 8.81
CA LEU A 25 5.71 -9.28 9.13
C LEU A 25 6.48 -9.01 7.84
N ALA A 26 7.19 -7.88 7.81
CA ALA A 26 8.16 -7.60 6.76
C ALA A 26 9.54 -7.43 7.38
N TRP A 27 10.48 -8.25 6.92
CA TRP A 27 11.89 -8.07 7.21
C TRP A 27 12.42 -6.81 6.51
N THR A 28 13.32 -6.09 7.18
CA THR A 28 14.00 -4.96 6.58
C THR A 28 15.51 -5.04 6.81
N SER A 29 16.30 -4.37 5.96
CA SER A 29 17.73 -4.17 6.15
C SER A 29 18.06 -2.94 7.00
N PHE A 30 17.07 -2.23 7.51
CA PHE A 30 17.30 -1.05 8.33
C PHE A 30 17.75 -1.42 9.74
N ASN A 31 18.64 -0.61 10.31
CA ASN A 31 19.12 -0.77 11.68
C ASN A 31 18.36 0.18 12.63
N THR A 32 17.06 -0.07 12.81
CA THR A 32 16.17 0.71 13.69
C THR A 32 15.29 -0.23 14.50
N ALA A 33 14.48 0.33 15.39
CA ALA A 33 13.53 -0.44 16.17
C ALA A 33 12.40 -0.99 15.31
N VAL A 34 11.78 -2.09 15.75
CA VAL A 34 10.53 -2.63 15.17
C VAL A 34 9.46 -1.54 15.12
N ARG A 35 8.75 -1.46 14.01
CA ARG A 35 7.66 -0.51 13.80
C ARG A 35 6.36 -1.22 13.44
N LYS A 36 5.26 -0.65 13.91
CA LYS A 36 3.91 -1.15 13.67
C LYS A 36 3.11 -0.18 12.82
N PHE A 37 2.45 -0.70 11.80
CA PHE A 37 1.42 -0.02 11.02
C PHE A 37 0.09 -0.73 11.27
N ALA A 38 -0.92 -0.01 11.74
CA ALA A 38 -2.25 -0.54 12.01
C ALA A 38 -3.20 -0.11 10.90
N PHE A 39 -3.81 -1.08 10.21
CA PHE A 39 -4.75 -0.82 9.13
C PHE A 39 -5.59 -2.05 8.84
N MET A 40 -6.90 -1.94 9.04
CA MET A 40 -7.83 -3.02 8.73
C MET A 40 -7.94 -3.21 7.21
N TRP A 41 -7.84 -4.46 6.80
CA TRP A 41 -7.88 -4.85 5.39
C TRP A 41 -8.63 -6.16 5.22
N ASN A 42 -9.94 -6.09 5.37
CA ASN A 42 -10.81 -7.21 5.06
C ASN A 42 -11.75 -6.85 3.91
N GLY A 43 -12.54 -7.83 3.43
CA GLY A 43 -13.43 -7.62 2.28
C GLY A 43 -14.55 -6.61 2.51
N MET A 44 -14.79 -6.23 3.77
CA MET A 44 -15.92 -5.38 4.17
C MET A 44 -15.49 -4.03 4.72
N LEU A 45 -14.36 -3.99 5.40
CA LEU A 45 -13.85 -2.82 6.10
C LEU A 45 -12.40 -2.56 5.70
N GLN A 46 -12.10 -1.30 5.43
CA GLN A 46 -10.75 -0.84 5.17
C GLN A 46 -10.49 0.44 5.97
N GLY A 47 -9.31 0.57 6.55
CA GLY A 47 -8.96 1.75 7.31
C GLY A 47 -8.21 1.45 8.59
N LYS A 48 -7.96 2.48 9.42
CA LYS A 48 -7.14 2.34 10.61
C LYS A 48 -7.91 1.66 11.75
N ASN A 49 -8.99 2.27 12.20
CA ASN A 49 -9.89 1.73 13.23
C ASN A 49 -11.18 2.56 13.28
N ILE A 50 -12.09 2.21 14.21
CA ILE A 50 -13.36 2.92 14.40
C ILE A 50 -13.18 4.41 14.77
N GLU A 51 -12.14 4.73 15.52
CA GLU A 51 -11.90 6.10 16.02
C GLU A 51 -11.32 7.00 14.93
N GLU A 52 -10.49 6.44 14.05
CA GLU A 52 -9.87 7.15 12.91
C GLU A 52 -10.67 7.05 11.61
N GLY A 53 -11.78 6.32 11.64
CA GLY A 53 -12.70 6.12 10.54
C GLY A 53 -12.38 4.88 9.70
N TRP A 54 -13.33 3.95 9.71
CA TRP A 54 -13.37 2.85 8.76
C TRP A 54 -14.22 3.19 7.55
N ILE A 55 -13.77 2.78 6.38
CA ILE A 55 -14.61 2.79 5.20
C ILE A 55 -15.49 1.54 5.26
N MET A 56 -16.76 1.72 5.60
CA MET A 56 -17.72 0.63 5.73
C MET A 56 -18.21 0.14 4.35
N GLN A 57 -18.71 -1.09 4.32
CA GLN A 57 -19.23 -1.71 3.10
C GLN A 57 -20.32 -0.87 2.38
N GLY A 58 -21.11 -0.09 3.10
CA GLY A 58 -22.09 0.83 2.51
C GLY A 58 -21.50 1.92 1.62
N LYS A 59 -20.18 2.14 1.68
CA LYS A 59 -19.43 3.09 0.86
C LYS A 59 -18.36 2.38 0.04
N LYS A 60 -18.70 1.27 -0.59
CA LYS A 60 -17.77 0.43 -1.37
C LYS A 60 -16.96 1.18 -2.42
N HIS A 61 -17.47 2.26 -2.96
CA HIS A 61 -16.78 3.08 -3.96
C HIS A 61 -15.55 3.79 -3.40
N LEU A 62 -15.43 3.90 -2.07
CA LEU A 62 -14.26 4.47 -1.39
C LEU A 62 -13.21 3.41 -1.02
N ASN A 63 -13.58 2.13 -1.10
CA ASN A 63 -12.67 1.04 -0.78
C ASN A 63 -11.79 0.71 -2.00
N GLU A 64 -10.54 0.39 -1.76
CA GLU A 64 -9.69 -0.18 -2.79
C GLU A 64 -10.27 -1.51 -3.28
N LYS A 65 -10.44 -1.64 -4.59
CA LYS A 65 -10.84 -2.90 -5.21
C LYS A 65 -9.70 -3.90 -5.12
N ARG A 66 -10.02 -5.12 -4.66
CA ARG A 66 -9.06 -6.23 -4.68
C ARG A 66 -9.04 -6.88 -6.06
N ILE A 67 -7.86 -6.94 -6.66
CA ILE A 67 -7.58 -7.61 -7.93
C ILE A 67 -6.58 -8.76 -7.78
N HIS A 68 -5.95 -8.89 -6.62
CA HIS A 68 -4.96 -9.94 -6.35
C HIS A 68 -5.22 -10.60 -4.98
N PRO A 69 -5.10 -11.94 -4.84
CA PRO A 69 -5.39 -12.66 -3.59
C PRO A 69 -4.59 -12.16 -2.38
N THR A 70 -3.34 -11.81 -2.59
CA THR A 70 -2.43 -11.32 -1.54
C THR A 70 -2.22 -9.81 -1.59
N GLN A 71 -3.15 -9.08 -2.22
CA GLN A 71 -3.06 -7.62 -2.31
C GLN A 71 -2.96 -6.97 -0.93
N LYS A 72 -2.01 -6.08 -0.80
CA LYS A 72 -1.83 -5.21 0.35
C LYS A 72 -2.40 -3.81 0.08
N PRO A 73 -2.81 -3.07 1.11
CA PRO A 73 -3.35 -1.71 0.92
C PRO A 73 -2.27 -0.74 0.43
N VAL A 74 -2.64 0.21 -0.40
CA VAL A 74 -1.77 1.32 -0.83
C VAL A 74 -1.24 2.09 0.38
N ALA A 75 -2.09 2.28 1.41
CA ALA A 75 -1.74 2.95 2.66
C ALA A 75 -0.52 2.33 3.37
N LEU A 76 -0.31 1.01 3.28
CA LEU A 76 0.88 0.36 3.85
C LEU A 76 2.15 0.84 3.15
N TYR A 77 2.14 0.88 1.83
CA TYR A 77 3.30 1.32 1.05
C TYR A 77 3.56 2.82 1.22
N ALA A 78 2.51 3.64 1.25
CA ALA A 78 2.62 5.06 1.54
C ALA A 78 3.25 5.31 2.93
N TRP A 79 2.85 4.53 3.93
CA TRP A 79 3.45 4.59 5.27
C TRP A 79 4.92 4.16 5.26
N ILE A 80 5.28 3.11 4.51
CA ILE A 80 6.68 2.66 4.36
C ILE A 80 7.51 3.76 3.73
N LEU A 81 7.05 4.36 2.64
CA LEU A 81 7.77 5.44 1.97
C LEU A 81 7.99 6.63 2.90
N LYS A 82 6.95 7.05 3.59
CA LYS A 82 7.03 8.18 4.53
C LYS A 82 8.08 7.99 5.63
N ASN A 83 8.27 6.74 6.09
CA ASN A 83 9.14 6.46 7.25
C ASN A 83 10.56 6.05 6.86
N TYR A 84 10.77 5.54 5.64
CA TYR A 84 12.04 4.91 5.28
C TYR A 84 12.64 5.41 3.98
N ALA A 85 11.83 5.88 3.02
CA ALA A 85 12.37 6.35 1.75
C ALA A 85 13.00 7.76 1.87
N GLN A 86 14.02 7.99 1.07
CA GLN A 86 14.70 9.28 1.02
C GLN A 86 14.45 9.95 -0.35
N PRO A 87 14.38 11.28 -0.41
CA PRO A 87 14.24 12.00 -1.67
C PRO A 87 15.31 11.59 -2.69
N GLY A 88 14.90 11.41 -3.94
CA GLY A 88 15.80 11.04 -5.03
C GLY A 88 16.11 9.55 -5.16
N TRP A 89 15.60 8.71 -4.27
CA TRP A 89 15.69 7.26 -4.45
C TRP A 89 14.90 6.79 -5.67
N LYS A 90 15.43 5.74 -6.30
CA LYS A 90 14.68 4.92 -7.27
C LYS A 90 14.24 3.64 -6.60
N LEU A 91 12.99 3.28 -6.79
CA LEU A 91 12.37 2.16 -6.12
C LEU A 91 12.28 0.95 -7.05
N LEU A 92 12.40 -0.23 -6.48
CA LEU A 92 12.29 -1.48 -7.19
C LEU A 92 11.22 -2.37 -6.53
N ASP A 93 10.23 -2.79 -7.31
CA ASP A 93 9.29 -3.83 -6.91
C ASP A 93 9.43 -5.03 -7.83
N THR A 94 9.89 -6.14 -7.30
CA THR A 94 10.13 -7.38 -8.05
C THR A 94 8.92 -8.30 -8.15
N HIS A 95 7.83 -7.98 -7.43
CA HIS A 95 6.61 -8.79 -7.35
C HIS A 95 5.38 -7.89 -7.21
N THR A 96 5.08 -7.15 -8.25
CA THR A 96 4.10 -6.04 -8.25
C THR A 96 2.69 -6.46 -7.88
N GLY A 97 2.23 -7.63 -8.34
CA GLY A 97 0.89 -8.14 -8.06
C GLY A 97 -0.20 -7.15 -8.47
N SER A 98 -0.82 -6.49 -7.49
CA SER A 98 -1.92 -5.55 -7.71
C SER A 98 -1.49 -4.10 -7.97
N ALA A 99 -0.20 -3.80 -8.02
CA ALA A 99 0.39 -2.46 -8.11
C ALA A 99 0.06 -1.50 -6.94
N SER A 100 -0.30 -2.00 -5.77
CA SER A 100 -0.50 -1.12 -4.60
C SER A 100 0.76 -0.34 -4.22
N SER A 101 1.94 -0.95 -4.37
CA SER A 101 3.24 -0.28 -4.22
C SER A 101 3.44 0.82 -5.25
N LEU A 102 3.13 0.53 -6.53
CA LEU A 102 3.36 1.46 -7.64
C LEU A 102 2.47 2.72 -7.55
N ILE A 103 1.24 2.54 -7.07
CA ILE A 103 0.34 3.67 -6.78
C ILE A 103 1.00 4.57 -5.71
N ALA A 104 1.45 3.98 -4.60
CA ALA A 104 2.11 4.74 -3.54
C ALA A 104 3.41 5.41 -4.02
N PHE A 105 4.18 4.76 -4.90
CA PHE A 105 5.41 5.33 -5.47
C PHE A 105 5.11 6.54 -6.35
N ALA A 106 4.09 6.41 -7.22
CA ALA A 106 3.66 7.48 -8.10
C ALA A 106 3.12 8.70 -7.33
N ASP A 107 2.25 8.45 -6.33
CA ASP A 107 1.66 9.51 -5.50
C ASP A 107 2.72 10.25 -4.68
N ALA A 108 3.78 9.55 -4.27
CA ALA A 108 4.90 10.15 -3.55
C ALA A 108 5.99 10.76 -4.46
N GLY A 109 5.84 10.68 -5.79
CA GLY A 109 6.74 11.27 -6.76
C GLY A 109 8.08 10.55 -6.93
N TYR A 110 8.14 9.24 -6.65
CA TYR A 110 9.35 8.45 -6.83
C TYR A 110 9.41 7.80 -8.23
N ASP A 111 10.60 7.82 -8.82
CA ASP A 111 10.92 6.94 -9.95
C ASP A 111 10.94 5.48 -9.51
N TYR A 112 10.43 4.58 -10.33
CA TYR A 112 10.43 3.17 -10.00
C TYR A 112 10.60 2.25 -11.22
N VAL A 113 11.02 1.03 -10.93
CA VAL A 113 11.00 -0.11 -11.84
C VAL A 113 10.22 -1.23 -11.17
N ALA A 114 9.38 -1.93 -11.92
CA ALA A 114 8.53 -2.97 -11.37
C ALA A 114 8.44 -4.16 -12.31
N PHE A 115 8.27 -5.34 -11.72
CA PHE A 115 8.16 -6.60 -12.45
C PHE A 115 6.94 -7.39 -11.97
N GLU A 116 6.18 -7.91 -12.92
CA GLU A 116 5.12 -8.88 -12.70
C GLU A 116 5.29 -10.01 -13.71
N LYS A 117 5.30 -11.24 -13.21
CA LYS A 117 5.51 -12.44 -14.02
C LYS A 117 4.23 -12.90 -14.71
N ASP A 118 3.10 -12.75 -14.02
CA ASP A 118 1.80 -13.18 -14.52
C ASP A 118 1.20 -12.11 -15.42
N ILE A 119 0.95 -12.49 -16.68
CA ILE A 119 0.43 -11.57 -17.70
C ILE A 119 -1.00 -11.09 -17.40
N GLY A 120 -1.80 -11.90 -16.70
CA GLY A 120 -3.15 -11.53 -16.28
C GLY A 120 -3.10 -10.43 -15.24
N TYR A 121 -2.33 -10.63 -14.16
CA TYR A 121 -2.12 -9.60 -13.14
C TYR A 121 -1.42 -8.36 -13.69
N TYR A 122 -0.48 -8.54 -14.62
CA TYR A 122 0.16 -7.41 -15.32
C TYR A 122 -0.87 -6.52 -16.01
N SER A 123 -1.80 -7.11 -16.76
CA SER A 123 -2.85 -6.36 -17.46
C SER A 123 -3.82 -5.68 -16.50
N GLU A 124 -4.23 -6.38 -15.44
CA GLU A 124 -5.15 -5.84 -14.43
C GLU A 124 -4.52 -4.67 -13.66
N TYR A 125 -3.25 -4.76 -13.27
CA TYR A 125 -2.62 -3.67 -12.56
C TYR A 125 -2.37 -2.43 -13.42
N LEU A 126 -2.08 -2.60 -14.72
CA LEU A 126 -1.96 -1.47 -15.63
C LEU A 126 -3.27 -0.68 -15.73
N HIS A 127 -4.39 -1.38 -15.83
CA HIS A 127 -5.71 -0.76 -15.82
C HIS A 127 -5.94 0.00 -14.51
N ARG A 128 -5.65 -0.62 -13.37
CA ARG A 128 -5.78 0.00 -12.04
C ARG A 128 -4.92 1.27 -11.89
N LEU A 129 -3.67 1.24 -12.37
CA LEU A 129 -2.80 2.41 -12.37
C LEU A 129 -3.34 3.54 -13.26
N GLN A 130 -3.89 3.20 -14.41
CA GLN A 130 -4.48 4.17 -15.33
C GLN A 130 -5.73 4.81 -14.72
N GLU A 131 -6.61 4.02 -14.12
CA GLU A 131 -7.78 4.53 -13.39
C GLU A 131 -7.37 5.49 -12.27
N HIS A 132 -6.37 5.10 -11.45
CA HIS A 132 -5.86 5.93 -10.36
C HIS A 132 -5.33 7.28 -10.88
N ARG A 133 -4.50 7.27 -11.91
CA ARG A 133 -3.94 8.49 -12.51
C ARG A 133 -5.01 9.40 -13.11
N SER A 134 -6.08 8.84 -13.65
CA SER A 134 -7.17 9.65 -14.22
C SER A 134 -8.02 10.36 -13.15
N GLN A 135 -8.03 9.85 -11.92
CA GLN A 135 -8.76 10.46 -10.81
C GLN A 135 -8.05 11.67 -10.19
N ILE A 136 -6.73 11.72 -10.29
CA ILE A 136 -5.92 12.82 -9.70
C ILE A 136 -6.17 14.15 -10.44
N THR A 137 -6.48 14.10 -11.72
CA THR A 137 -6.60 15.29 -12.58
C THR A 137 -7.78 16.22 -12.25
N LEU A 138 -8.77 15.79 -11.47
CA LEU A 138 -9.90 16.66 -11.05
C LEU A 138 -9.52 17.70 -9.98
N PHE A 139 -8.46 17.45 -9.21
CA PHE A 139 -7.97 18.38 -8.19
C PHE A 139 -6.79 19.25 -8.67
N ASP A 140 -6.08 18.82 -9.72
CA ASP A 140 -4.97 19.57 -10.29
C ASP A 140 -5.40 20.63 -11.34
N CYS A 141 -6.64 20.62 -11.77
CA CYS A 141 -7.17 21.57 -12.76
C CYS A 141 -7.56 22.91 -12.13
N GLY A 142 -6.78 23.51 -11.26
CA GLY A 142 -7.16 24.83 -10.81
C GLY A 142 -6.42 25.49 -9.65
N VAL A 143 -5.21 25.15 -9.33
CA VAL A 143 -4.42 25.96 -8.40
C VAL A 143 -3.07 26.29 -9.02
N GLU A 144 -3.03 27.38 -9.80
CA GLU A 144 -1.78 28.12 -9.96
C GLU A 144 -1.36 28.60 -8.56
N ARG A 145 -0.23 28.09 -8.09
CA ARG A 145 0.39 28.63 -6.88
C ARG A 145 0.94 30.02 -7.23
N VAL A 146 0.27 31.04 -6.77
CA VAL A 146 0.78 32.39 -6.68
C VAL A 146 1.83 32.46 -5.58
#